data_1ddbe2d182ed76eae7d5d1152238717c
#
_entry.id   1ddbe2d182ed76eae7d5d1152238717c
#
_cell.length_a   1.000
_cell.length_b   1.000
_cell.length_c   1.000
_cell.angle_alpha   90.00
_cell.angle_beta   90.00
_cell.angle_gamma   90.00
#
_symmetry.space_group_name_H-M   'P 1'
#
loop_
_entity.id
_entity.type
_entity.pdbx_description
1 polymer ?
#
loop_
_entity_poly.entity_id
_entity_poly.type
_entity_poly.pdbx_seq_one_letter_code
_entity_poly.pdbx_strand_id
1 'polypeptide(L)'
;MAKKPEISPSRLGMKAHVDSTRLSFQELVIELTKIIGRKLSAYIASVDDTRSVDRWIQGQGAYGDVERRLRFTYQVVIPLADHDSPSVVQSWLTGINPELGDRTPIRLLREGDL
;
A
#
# COMPACT_ATOMS: atom_id res chain seq x y z
N MET A 1 -22.07 -17.07 -21.82
CA MET A 1 -21.16 -16.84 -20.71
C MET A 1 -20.64 -15.43 -20.73
N ALA A 2 -20.77 -14.78 -19.63
CA ALA A 2 -20.21 -13.44 -19.54
C ALA A 2 -18.69 -13.52 -19.56
N LYS A 3 -18.12 -12.97 -20.57
CA LYS A 3 -16.67 -12.84 -20.62
C LYS A 3 -16.24 -11.91 -19.49
N LYS A 4 -15.25 -12.33 -18.71
CA LYS A 4 -14.69 -11.46 -17.71
C LYS A 4 -14.14 -10.22 -18.42
N PRO A 5 -14.57 -9.02 -18.04
CA PRO A 5 -14.08 -7.82 -18.72
C PRO A 5 -12.58 -7.69 -18.50
N GLU A 6 -11.90 -7.31 -19.54
CA GLU A 6 -10.50 -6.96 -19.42
C GLU A 6 -10.36 -5.75 -18.52
N ILE A 7 -9.54 -5.90 -17.51
CA ILE A 7 -9.27 -4.80 -16.59
C ILE A 7 -7.95 -4.18 -17.00
N SER A 8 -8.00 -2.98 -17.57
CA SER A 8 -6.80 -2.25 -17.94
C SER A 8 -6.10 -1.74 -16.67
N PRO A 9 -4.79 -1.48 -16.73
CA PRO A 9 -4.08 -0.90 -15.58
C PRO A 9 -4.71 0.40 -15.07
N SER A 10 -5.22 1.25 -15.97
CA SER A 10 -5.88 2.50 -15.56
C SER A 10 -7.18 2.22 -14.80
N ARG A 11 -7.92 1.17 -15.19
CA ARG A 11 -9.14 0.78 -14.50
C ARG A 11 -8.84 0.26 -13.11
N LEU A 12 -7.78 -0.54 -12.95
CA LEU A 12 -7.34 -1.02 -11.65
C LEU A 12 -6.90 0.15 -10.76
N GLY A 13 -6.16 1.09 -11.32
CA GLY A 13 -5.75 2.28 -10.58
C GLY A 13 -6.94 3.11 -10.13
N MET A 14 -7.96 3.24 -10.97
CA MET A 14 -9.18 3.97 -10.61
C MET A 14 -9.91 3.30 -9.46
N LYS A 15 -10.04 1.97 -9.51
CA LYS A 15 -10.67 1.21 -8.44
C LYS A 15 -9.91 1.37 -7.13
N ALA A 16 -8.59 1.27 -7.17
CA ALA A 16 -7.77 1.42 -5.97
C ALA A 16 -7.90 2.81 -5.37
N HIS A 17 -7.97 3.85 -6.21
CA HIS A 17 -8.17 5.21 -5.75
C HIS A 17 -9.53 5.37 -5.07
N VAL A 18 -10.60 4.87 -5.68
CA VAL A 18 -11.94 4.93 -5.10
C VAL A 18 -11.99 4.19 -3.77
N ASP A 19 -11.42 2.98 -3.72
CA ASP A 19 -11.38 2.19 -2.49
C ASP A 19 -10.61 2.93 -1.39
N SER A 20 -9.47 3.54 -1.73
CA SER A 20 -8.65 4.25 -0.74
C SER A 20 -9.38 5.45 -0.15
N THR A 21 -10.29 6.10 -0.90
CA THR A 21 -11.05 7.24 -0.40
C THR A 21 -12.27 6.81 0.40
N ARG A 22 -12.80 5.60 0.16
CA ARG A 22 -13.99 5.08 0.85
C ARG A 22 -13.67 4.41 2.17
N LEU A 23 -12.50 3.77 2.25
CA LEU A 23 -12.13 3.05 3.46
C LEU A 23 -11.77 4.03 4.57
N SER A 24 -12.22 3.72 5.79
CA SER A 24 -11.69 4.42 6.95
C SER A 24 -10.20 4.14 7.07
N PHE A 25 -9.48 4.96 7.82
CA PHE A 25 -8.06 4.71 8.02
C PHE A 25 -7.81 3.33 8.65
N GLN A 26 -8.64 2.96 9.63
CA GLN A 26 -8.56 1.65 10.26
C GLN A 26 -8.70 0.52 9.24
N GLU A 27 -9.75 0.58 8.41
CA GLU A 27 -10.01 -0.43 7.39
C GLU A 27 -8.85 -0.49 6.38
N LEU A 28 -8.36 0.66 5.97
CA LEU A 28 -7.27 0.75 5.01
C LEU A 28 -6.01 0.08 5.56
N VAL A 29 -5.66 0.33 6.82
CA VAL A 29 -4.49 -0.29 7.44
C VAL A 29 -4.67 -1.79 7.56
N ILE A 30 -5.86 -2.25 7.94
CA ILE A 30 -6.15 -3.68 8.01
C ILE A 30 -5.92 -4.35 6.65
N GLU A 31 -6.48 -3.77 5.58
CA GLU A 31 -6.34 -4.35 4.24
C GLU A 31 -4.89 -4.28 3.75
N LEU A 32 -4.22 -3.17 4.00
CA LEU A 32 -2.84 -3.00 3.59
C LEU A 32 -1.92 -4.01 4.28
N THR A 33 -2.09 -4.22 5.57
CA THR A 33 -1.25 -5.16 6.32
C THR A 33 -1.47 -6.61 5.90
N LYS A 34 -2.62 -6.96 5.36
CA LYS A 34 -2.83 -8.29 4.77
C LYS A 34 -1.93 -8.54 3.58
N ILE A 35 -1.55 -7.50 2.87
CA ILE A 35 -0.73 -7.60 1.66
C ILE A 35 0.74 -7.42 1.96
N ILE A 36 1.11 -6.33 2.63
CA ILE A 36 2.52 -6.01 2.83
C ILE A 36 3.04 -6.29 4.25
N GLY A 37 2.15 -6.55 5.19
CA GLY A 37 2.54 -6.83 6.57
C GLY A 37 2.74 -5.59 7.41
N ARG A 38 2.88 -5.78 8.72
CA ARG A 38 2.99 -4.67 9.67
C ARG A 38 4.35 -3.97 9.61
N LYS A 39 5.43 -4.73 9.40
CA LYS A 39 6.77 -4.15 9.35
C LYS A 39 6.94 -3.20 8.18
N LEU A 40 6.51 -3.60 6.99
CA LEU A 40 6.62 -2.73 5.82
C LEU A 40 5.70 -1.52 5.96
N SER A 41 4.51 -1.71 6.53
CA SER A 41 3.60 -0.59 6.80
C SER A 41 4.22 0.41 7.76
N ALA A 42 4.87 -0.06 8.82
CA ALA A 42 5.56 0.79 9.78
C ALA A 42 6.70 1.55 9.11
N TYR A 43 7.47 0.87 8.27
CA TYR A 43 8.57 1.51 7.55
C TYR A 43 8.07 2.66 6.67
N ILE A 44 7.03 2.41 5.88
CA ILE A 44 6.47 3.44 5.00
C ILE A 44 5.95 4.61 5.82
N ALA A 45 5.31 4.32 6.95
CA ALA A 45 4.77 5.35 7.84
C ALA A 45 5.86 6.11 8.62
N SER A 46 7.11 5.66 8.56
CA SER A 46 8.24 6.25 9.30
C SER A 46 8.04 6.19 10.81
N VAL A 47 7.46 5.10 11.30
CA VAL A 47 7.35 4.86 12.74
C VAL A 47 8.35 3.80 13.17
N ASP A 48 8.74 3.83 14.45
CA ASP A 48 9.87 3.04 14.95
C ASP A 48 9.55 1.56 15.07
N ASP A 49 8.30 1.20 15.31
CA ASP A 49 7.93 -0.20 15.46
C ASP A 49 6.47 -0.46 15.07
N THR A 50 6.10 -1.73 15.09
CA THR A 50 4.78 -2.16 14.62
C THR A 50 3.66 -1.87 15.62
N ARG A 51 3.97 -1.42 16.83
CA ARG A 51 2.93 -1.10 17.81
C ARG A 51 2.04 0.05 17.36
N SER A 52 2.61 1.01 16.65
CA SER A 52 1.81 2.09 16.05
C SER A 52 0.81 1.53 15.05
N VAL A 53 1.25 0.59 14.20
CA VAL A 53 0.36 -0.06 13.24
C VAL A 53 -0.76 -0.80 13.97
N ASP A 54 -0.44 -1.50 15.04
CA ASP A 54 -1.45 -2.21 15.84
C ASP A 54 -2.48 -1.24 16.42
N ARG A 55 -2.07 -0.06 16.89
CA ARG A 55 -3.00 0.96 17.39
C ARG A 55 -3.92 1.46 16.29
N TRP A 56 -3.40 1.65 15.08
CA TRP A 56 -4.24 2.06 13.94
C TRP A 56 -5.26 0.99 13.59
N ILE A 57 -4.85 -0.28 13.63
CA ILE A 57 -5.76 -1.41 13.39
C ILE A 57 -6.88 -1.43 14.44
N GLN A 58 -6.57 -1.00 15.66
CA GLN A 58 -7.55 -0.91 16.74
C GLN A 58 -8.43 0.33 16.68
N GLY A 59 -8.17 1.21 15.71
CA GLY A 59 -9.02 2.38 15.48
C GLY A 59 -8.41 3.71 15.85
N GLN A 60 -7.20 3.73 16.38
CA GLN A 60 -6.53 4.99 16.70
C GLN A 60 -6.06 5.68 15.42
N GLY A 61 -6.19 7.00 15.37
CA GLY A 61 -5.73 7.76 14.22
C GLY A 61 -4.23 7.98 14.22
N ALA A 62 -3.69 8.35 13.07
CA ALA A 62 -2.28 8.64 12.90
C ALA A 62 -2.05 10.15 12.88
N TYR A 63 -0.80 10.53 13.15
CA TYR A 63 -0.40 11.94 13.14
C TYR A 63 0.29 12.30 11.83
N GLY A 64 0.28 13.60 11.51
CA GLY A 64 0.98 14.13 10.35
C GLY A 64 0.41 13.61 9.04
N ASP A 65 1.30 13.27 8.12
CA ASP A 65 0.92 12.82 6.78
C ASP A 65 0.87 11.29 6.64
N VAL A 66 0.90 10.57 7.75
CA VAL A 66 0.93 9.10 7.74
C VAL A 66 -0.29 8.54 7.00
N GLU A 67 -1.48 9.04 7.31
CA GLU A 67 -2.69 8.54 6.66
C GLU A 67 -2.62 8.74 5.15
N ARG A 68 -2.24 9.93 4.70
CA ARG A 68 -2.12 10.22 3.26
C ARG A 68 -1.11 9.30 2.59
N ARG A 69 0.02 9.07 3.24
CA ARG A 69 1.07 8.22 2.70
C ARG A 69 0.63 6.77 2.60
N LEU A 70 -0.08 6.26 3.61
CA LEU A 70 -0.59 4.90 3.56
C LEU A 70 -1.74 4.75 2.57
N ARG A 71 -2.57 5.78 2.39
CA ARG A 71 -3.60 5.75 1.34
C ARG A 71 -2.98 5.70 -0.05
N PHE A 72 -1.93 6.45 -0.27
CA PHE A 72 -1.21 6.40 -1.54
C PHE A 72 -0.56 5.03 -1.75
N THR A 73 0.05 4.48 -0.71
CA THR A 73 0.62 3.13 -0.76
C THR A 73 -0.44 2.10 -1.15
N TYR A 74 -1.63 2.20 -0.58
CA TYR A 74 -2.75 1.34 -0.93
C TYR A 74 -3.07 1.42 -2.41
N GLN A 75 -3.11 2.62 -2.99
CA GLN A 75 -3.37 2.82 -4.41
C GLN A 75 -2.31 2.14 -5.30
N VAL A 76 -1.07 2.12 -4.85
CA VAL A 76 0.01 1.47 -5.59
C VAL A 76 -0.06 -0.05 -5.45
N VAL A 77 -0.35 -0.54 -4.26
CA VAL A 77 -0.22 -1.96 -3.91
C VAL A 77 -1.42 -2.78 -4.39
N ILE A 78 -2.63 -2.24 -4.34
CA ILE A 78 -3.83 -3.00 -4.68
C ILE A 78 -3.81 -3.55 -6.11
N PRO A 79 -3.47 -2.77 -7.14
CA PRO A 79 -3.40 -3.33 -8.50
C PRO A 79 -2.39 -4.46 -8.61
N LEU A 80 -1.27 -4.38 -7.88
CA LEU A 80 -0.27 -5.45 -7.88
C LEU A 80 -0.82 -6.69 -7.19
N ALA A 81 -1.52 -6.52 -6.09
CA ALA A 81 -2.09 -7.63 -5.32
C ALA A 81 -3.20 -8.36 -6.07
N ASP A 82 -3.84 -7.71 -7.03
CA ASP A 82 -4.84 -8.38 -7.86
C ASP A 82 -4.23 -9.43 -8.80
N HIS A 83 -2.95 -9.32 -9.10
CA HIS A 83 -2.26 -10.21 -10.03
C HIS A 83 -1.23 -11.11 -9.37
N ASP A 84 -0.71 -10.70 -8.22
CA ASP A 84 0.42 -11.37 -7.59
C ASP A 84 0.12 -11.69 -6.13
N SER A 85 0.82 -12.70 -5.61
CA SER A 85 0.70 -13.05 -4.20
C SER A 85 1.30 -11.94 -3.31
N PRO A 86 0.92 -11.90 -2.04
CA PRO A 86 1.54 -10.95 -1.10
C PRO A 86 3.06 -11.03 -1.07
N SER A 87 3.65 -12.23 -1.14
CA SER A 87 5.10 -12.36 -1.12
C SER A 87 5.75 -11.74 -2.36
N VAL A 88 5.11 -11.86 -3.52
CA VAL A 88 5.61 -11.24 -4.75
C VAL A 88 5.54 -9.72 -4.66
N VAL A 89 4.43 -9.20 -4.16
CA VAL A 89 4.27 -7.75 -3.95
C VAL A 89 5.34 -7.23 -2.99
N GLN A 90 5.58 -7.93 -1.91
CA GLN A 90 6.60 -7.55 -0.93
C GLN A 90 8.00 -7.58 -1.54
N SER A 91 8.29 -8.59 -2.37
CA SER A 91 9.59 -8.68 -3.06
C SER A 91 9.78 -7.50 -4.02
N TRP A 92 8.72 -7.13 -4.74
CA TRP A 92 8.79 -5.97 -5.63
C TRP A 92 9.06 -4.69 -4.83
N LEU A 93 8.35 -4.51 -3.73
CA LEU A 93 8.50 -3.30 -2.90
C LEU A 93 9.92 -3.15 -2.36
N THR A 94 10.55 -4.25 -1.97
CA THR A 94 11.86 -4.22 -1.30
C THR A 94 13.02 -4.45 -2.26
N GLY A 95 12.75 -4.72 -3.54
CA GLY A 95 13.79 -4.93 -4.54
C GLY A 95 14.27 -3.63 -5.17
N ILE A 96 15.52 -3.62 -5.59
CA ILE A 96 16.08 -2.49 -6.33
C ILE A 96 15.46 -2.47 -7.72
N ASN A 97 15.00 -1.30 -8.15
CA ASN A 97 14.33 -1.14 -9.43
C ASN A 97 15.07 -0.13 -10.29
N PRO A 98 15.68 -0.57 -11.42
CA PRO A 98 16.42 0.35 -12.31
C PRO A 98 15.54 1.49 -12.84
N GLU A 99 14.26 1.25 -13.06
CA GLU A 99 13.35 2.28 -13.55
C GLU A 99 13.12 3.39 -12.52
N LEU A 100 13.45 3.14 -11.27
CA LEU A 100 13.33 4.11 -10.18
C LEU A 100 14.70 4.63 -9.75
N GLY A 101 15.71 4.58 -10.63
CA GLY A 101 17.06 5.04 -10.31
C GLY A 101 17.77 4.13 -9.32
N ASP A 102 17.55 2.83 -9.43
CA ASP A 102 18.11 1.80 -8.56
C ASP A 102 17.71 1.96 -7.09
N ARG A 103 16.55 2.58 -6.85
CA ARG A 103 15.98 2.68 -5.50
C ARG A 103 14.86 1.66 -5.33
N THR A 104 14.56 1.33 -4.10
CA THR A 104 13.44 0.43 -3.82
C THR A 104 12.12 1.22 -3.85
N PRO A 105 11.04 0.61 -4.37
CA PRO A 105 9.74 1.27 -4.32
C PRO A 105 9.31 1.64 -2.90
N ILE A 106 9.61 0.77 -1.91
CA ILE A 106 9.19 1.02 -0.53
C ILE A 106 9.86 2.28 0.05
N ARG A 107 11.11 2.53 -0.32
CA ARG A 107 11.78 3.74 0.12
C ARG A 107 11.15 4.99 -0.46
N LEU A 108 10.77 4.93 -1.74
CA LEU A 108 10.09 6.05 -2.37
C LEU A 108 8.72 6.32 -1.76
N LEU A 109 8.01 5.26 -1.39
CA LEU A 109 6.73 5.41 -0.67
C LEU A 109 6.95 6.08 0.68
N ARG A 110 7.98 5.66 1.42
CA ARG A 110 8.31 6.27 2.70
C ARG A 110 8.65 7.75 2.55
N GLU A 111 9.38 8.09 1.49
CA GLU A 111 9.80 9.47 1.23
C GLU A 111 8.71 10.30 0.56
N GLY A 112 7.66 9.65 0.06
CA GLY A 112 6.58 10.35 -0.62
C GLY A 112 6.90 10.75 -2.06
N ASP A 113 7.86 10.07 -2.69
CA ASP A 113 8.37 10.42 -4.02
C ASP A 113 7.81 9.58 -5.16
N LEU A 114 6.85 8.70 -4.87
CA LEU A 114 6.20 7.91 -5.93
C LEU A 114 5.00 8.60 -6.50
#